data_3a07422b7a513db1dac5944773d3c31e
#
_entry.id   3a07422b7a513db1dac5944773d3c31e
#
_cell.length_a   1.000
_cell.length_b   1.000
_cell.length_c   1.000
_cell.angle_alpha   90.00
_cell.angle_beta   90.00
_cell.angle_gamma   90.00
#
_symmetry.space_group_name_H-M   'P 1'
#
loop_
_entity.id
_entity.type
_entity.pdbx_description
1 polymer ?
#
loop_
_entity_poly.entity_id
_entity_poly.type
_entity_poly.pdbx_seq_one_letter_code
_entity_poly.pdbx_strand_id
1 'polypeptide(L)'
;GKDPDIRYLDNNVCVANFPLATTDRAYTTRAGVQIPEKTEWHNIVLWRGLAEIAEKYVRKGTQLYIEGKIRTRSWVYQSNITRYTTEIYADNMELLGRKNEQIGASPVSQIDNPVQPSLTSPVQGSNVDSGNNDIDDLPF
;
A
#
# COMPACT_ATOMS: atom_id res chain seq x y z
N GLY A 1 0.63 1.32 -11.67
CA GLY A 1 1.48 1.57 -12.81
C GLY A 1 1.75 3.04 -13.07
N LYS A 2 0.75 3.87 -13.13
CA LYS A 2 0.80 5.32 -13.31
C LYS A 2 -0.31 5.99 -12.52
N ASP A 3 -0.28 7.33 -12.42
CA ASP A 3 -1.34 8.09 -11.78
C ASP A 3 -2.69 7.88 -12.50
N PRO A 4 -3.82 7.94 -11.79
CA PRO A 4 -5.13 7.84 -12.40
C PRO A 4 -5.40 8.94 -13.44
N ASP A 5 -5.96 8.54 -14.58
CA ASP A 5 -6.51 9.45 -15.58
C ASP A 5 -7.94 9.81 -15.16
N ILE A 6 -8.14 11.07 -14.76
CA ILE A 6 -9.39 11.57 -14.25
C ILE A 6 -10.14 12.33 -15.34
N ARG A 7 -11.43 12.02 -15.52
CA ARG A 7 -12.31 12.68 -16.47
C ARG A 7 -13.64 13.03 -15.82
N TYR A 8 -14.15 14.18 -16.17
CA TYR A 8 -15.49 14.65 -15.79
C TYR A 8 -16.38 14.60 -17.03
N LEU A 9 -17.48 13.86 -16.94
CA LEU A 9 -18.49 13.79 -18.01
C LEU A 9 -19.44 14.98 -17.92
N ASP A 10 -20.29 15.15 -18.95
CA ASP A 10 -21.20 16.31 -19.12
C ASP A 10 -22.14 16.54 -17.92
N ASN A 11 -22.44 15.49 -17.16
CA ASN A 11 -23.24 15.55 -15.93
C ASN A 11 -22.40 15.75 -14.66
N ASN A 12 -21.16 16.22 -14.78
CA ASN A 12 -20.22 16.36 -13.67
C ASN A 12 -19.91 15.02 -12.94
N VAL A 13 -20.06 13.91 -13.63
CA VAL A 13 -19.73 12.59 -13.11
C VAL A 13 -18.24 12.34 -13.28
N CYS A 14 -17.54 12.14 -12.16
CA CYS A 14 -16.13 11.80 -12.16
C CYS A 14 -15.91 10.34 -12.56
N VAL A 15 -14.94 10.11 -13.43
CA VAL A 15 -14.48 8.77 -13.84
C VAL A 15 -12.96 8.74 -13.74
N ALA A 16 -12.41 7.71 -13.11
CA ALA A 16 -10.98 7.49 -13.02
C ALA A 16 -10.59 6.16 -13.66
N ASN A 17 -9.51 6.18 -14.44
CA ASN A 17 -8.96 5.00 -15.09
C ASN A 17 -7.48 4.87 -14.75
N PHE A 18 -7.04 3.69 -14.35
CA PHE A 18 -5.64 3.41 -14.11
C PHE A 18 -5.30 1.92 -14.22
N PRO A 19 -4.05 1.57 -14.57
CA PRO A 19 -3.57 0.21 -14.55
C PRO A 19 -3.16 -0.19 -13.13
N LEU A 20 -3.62 -1.35 -12.67
CA LEU A 20 -3.28 -1.98 -11.41
C LEU A 20 -2.56 -3.30 -11.66
N ALA A 21 -1.43 -3.50 -11.02
CA ALA A 21 -0.68 -4.75 -11.09
C ALA A 21 -1.04 -5.69 -9.93
N THR A 22 -1.23 -6.97 -10.25
CA THR A 22 -1.22 -8.06 -9.29
C THR A 22 -0.01 -8.93 -9.57
N THR A 23 0.69 -9.37 -8.52
CA THR A 23 1.95 -10.11 -8.67
C THR A 23 1.92 -11.40 -7.87
N ASP A 24 2.09 -12.51 -8.56
CA ASP A 24 2.35 -13.81 -7.95
C ASP A 24 3.85 -13.92 -7.67
N ARG A 25 4.20 -14.14 -6.41
CA ARG A 25 5.60 -14.23 -6.01
C ARG A 25 6.26 -15.49 -6.56
N ALA A 26 7.55 -15.38 -6.87
CA ALA A 26 8.35 -16.53 -7.21
C ALA A 26 8.33 -17.56 -6.06
N TYR A 27 8.25 -18.84 -6.40
CA TYR A 27 8.28 -19.93 -5.44
C TYR A 27 8.99 -21.18 -6.00
N THR A 28 9.42 -22.06 -5.11
CA THR A 28 9.99 -23.34 -5.49
C THR A 28 9.00 -24.46 -5.19
N THR A 29 8.72 -25.29 -6.18
CA THR A 29 7.84 -26.46 -6.03
C THR A 29 8.50 -27.53 -5.16
N ARG A 30 7.72 -28.48 -4.64
CA ARG A 30 8.25 -29.64 -3.89
C ARG A 30 9.23 -30.48 -4.71
N ALA A 31 9.16 -30.45 -6.02
CA ALA A 31 10.07 -31.12 -6.95
C ALA A 31 11.36 -30.33 -7.23
N GLY A 32 11.56 -29.18 -6.56
CA GLY A 32 12.74 -28.34 -6.74
C GLY A 32 12.71 -27.43 -7.97
N VAL A 33 11.58 -27.33 -8.67
CA VAL A 33 11.42 -26.45 -9.83
C VAL A 33 11.15 -25.03 -9.34
N GLN A 34 11.94 -24.07 -9.81
CA GLN A 34 11.71 -22.65 -9.54
C GLN A 34 10.70 -22.07 -10.50
N ILE A 35 9.63 -21.51 -9.95
CA ILE A 35 8.60 -20.77 -10.69
C ILE A 35 8.90 -19.28 -10.52
N PRO A 36 9.13 -18.53 -11.61
CA PRO A 36 9.43 -17.12 -11.54
C PRO A 36 8.22 -16.28 -11.12
N GLU A 37 8.49 -15.06 -10.66
CA GLU A 37 7.47 -14.06 -10.40
C GLU A 37 6.67 -13.74 -11.67
N LYS A 38 5.36 -13.61 -11.53
CA LYS A 38 4.47 -13.26 -12.62
C LYS A 38 3.58 -12.07 -12.25
N THR A 39 3.61 -11.03 -13.06
CA THR A 39 2.78 -9.83 -12.89
C THR A 39 1.73 -9.74 -14.00
N GLU A 40 0.48 -9.52 -13.59
CA GLU A 40 -0.64 -9.22 -14.48
C GLU A 40 -1.11 -7.79 -14.29
N TRP A 41 -1.43 -7.12 -15.39
CA TRP A 41 -1.93 -5.75 -15.41
C TRP A 41 -3.42 -5.70 -15.70
N HIS A 42 -4.15 -5.00 -14.84
CA HIS A 42 -5.60 -4.86 -14.92
C HIS A 42 -5.97 -3.40 -15.15
N ASN A 43 -6.89 -3.15 -16.06
CA ASN A 43 -7.45 -1.81 -16.28
C ASN A 43 -8.61 -1.60 -15.31
N ILE A 44 -8.46 -0.67 -14.39
CA ILE A 44 -9.46 -0.35 -13.38
C ILE A 44 -10.23 0.88 -13.81
N VAL A 45 -11.56 0.82 -13.66
CA VAL A 45 -12.48 1.93 -13.92
C VAL A 45 -13.26 2.22 -12.65
N LEU A 46 -13.15 3.44 -12.17
CA LEU A 46 -13.87 3.95 -11.00
C LEU A 46 -14.86 5.01 -11.44
N TRP A 47 -16.00 5.06 -10.78
CA TRP A 47 -17.06 6.01 -11.06
C TRP A 47 -17.44 6.83 -9.83
N ARG A 48 -17.82 8.08 -10.04
CA ARG A 48 -18.38 8.97 -9.01
C ARG A 48 -17.49 9.07 -7.76
N GLY A 49 -18.02 8.78 -6.59
CA GLY A 49 -17.31 8.91 -5.32
C GLY A 49 -16.00 8.14 -5.23
N LEU A 50 -15.91 6.92 -5.80
CA LEU A 50 -14.65 6.16 -5.85
C LEU A 50 -13.61 6.85 -6.75
N ALA A 51 -14.05 7.45 -7.86
CA ALA A 51 -13.16 8.20 -8.74
C ALA A 51 -12.64 9.48 -8.06
N GLU A 52 -13.48 10.18 -7.31
CA GLU A 52 -13.07 11.35 -6.53
C GLU A 52 -12.07 11.00 -5.42
N ILE A 53 -12.24 9.85 -4.76
CA ILE A 53 -11.26 9.33 -3.79
C ILE A 53 -9.95 9.02 -4.49
N ALA A 54 -9.99 8.38 -5.65
CA ALA A 54 -8.80 8.07 -6.42
C ALA A 54 -8.05 9.33 -6.87
N GLU A 55 -8.77 10.36 -7.29
CA GLU A 55 -8.20 11.67 -7.66
C GLU A 55 -7.38 12.28 -6.51
N LYS A 56 -7.88 12.18 -5.29
CA LYS A 56 -7.26 12.77 -4.10
C LYS A 56 -6.10 11.94 -3.53
N TYR A 57 -6.23 10.61 -3.52
CA TYR A 57 -5.36 9.75 -2.72
C TYR A 57 -4.57 8.72 -3.50
N VAL A 58 -5.00 8.33 -4.69
CA VAL A 58 -4.30 7.32 -5.49
C VAL A 58 -3.22 7.96 -6.33
N ARG A 59 -2.01 7.42 -6.23
CA ARG A 59 -0.84 7.82 -7.03
C ARG A 59 -0.12 6.57 -7.50
N LYS A 60 0.78 6.75 -8.46
CA LYS A 60 1.70 5.68 -8.88
C LYS A 60 2.36 5.04 -7.66
N GLY A 61 2.29 3.72 -7.55
CA GLY A 61 2.86 2.96 -6.44
C GLY A 61 1.94 2.77 -5.23
N THR A 62 0.76 3.39 -5.21
CA THR A 62 -0.23 3.16 -4.15
C THR A 62 -0.71 1.71 -4.19
N GLN A 63 -0.75 1.06 -3.03
CA GLN A 63 -1.32 -0.27 -2.88
C GLN A 63 -2.82 -0.17 -2.63
N LEU A 64 -3.59 -0.92 -3.41
CA LEU A 64 -5.05 -0.88 -3.39
C LEU A 64 -5.63 -2.28 -3.31
N TYR A 65 -6.75 -2.41 -2.61
CA TYR A 65 -7.69 -3.51 -2.77
C TYR A 65 -8.84 -3.02 -3.65
N ILE A 66 -9.16 -3.77 -4.70
CA ILE A 66 -10.26 -3.47 -5.63
C ILE A 66 -11.20 -4.66 -5.68
N GLU A 67 -12.47 -4.38 -5.53
CA GLU A 67 -13.56 -5.32 -5.72
C GLU A 67 -14.49 -4.78 -6.80
N GLY A 68 -14.85 -5.62 -7.77
CA GLY A 68 -15.66 -5.15 -8.89
C GLY A 68 -15.98 -6.22 -9.92
N LYS A 69 -16.52 -5.80 -11.05
CA LYS A 69 -16.99 -6.65 -12.14
C LYS A 69 -16.09 -6.52 -13.35
N ILE A 70 -15.72 -7.67 -13.92
CA ILE A 70 -14.99 -7.71 -15.18
C ILE A 70 -15.98 -7.42 -16.30
N ARG A 71 -15.63 -6.46 -17.17
CA ARG A 71 -16.39 -6.13 -18.36
C ARG A 71 -15.47 -6.07 -19.57
N THR A 72 -15.89 -6.68 -20.65
CA THR A 72 -15.22 -6.58 -21.95
C THR A 72 -16.06 -5.78 -22.89
N ARG A 73 -15.51 -4.71 -23.44
CA ARG A 73 -16.14 -3.93 -24.52
C ARG A 73 -15.36 -4.11 -25.80
N SER A 74 -16.08 -4.12 -26.91
CA SER A 74 -15.48 -4.13 -28.25
C SER A 74 -15.61 -2.75 -28.90
N TRP A 75 -14.63 -2.39 -29.68
CA TRP A 75 -14.64 -1.18 -30.49
C TRP A 75 -13.93 -1.41 -31.82
N VAL A 76 -14.35 -0.70 -32.84
CA VAL A 76 -13.81 -0.83 -34.19
C VAL A 76 -12.75 0.25 -34.39
N TYR A 77 -11.53 -0.18 -34.71
CA TYR A 77 -10.43 0.69 -35.07
C TYR A 77 -10.45 1.04 -36.58
N GLN A 78 -9.71 2.10 -36.95
CA GLN A 78 -9.52 2.49 -38.36
C GLN A 78 -9.05 1.30 -39.17
N SER A 79 -9.78 0.72 -40.02
CA SER A 79 -9.53 -0.47 -40.87
C SER A 79 -10.47 -1.65 -40.58
N ASN A 80 -11.65 -1.43 -39.99
CA ASN A 80 -12.62 -2.49 -39.65
C ASN A 80 -12.07 -3.62 -38.75
N ILE A 81 -11.00 -3.35 -37.98
CA ILE A 81 -10.48 -4.30 -37.02
C ILE A 81 -11.23 -4.15 -35.71
N THR A 82 -11.95 -5.17 -35.28
CA THR A 82 -12.58 -5.19 -33.96
C THR A 82 -11.52 -5.44 -32.88
N ARG A 83 -11.44 -4.57 -31.90
CA ARG A 83 -10.59 -4.73 -30.72
C ARG A 83 -11.44 -4.90 -29.48
N TYR A 84 -10.90 -5.63 -28.52
CA TYR A 84 -11.54 -5.89 -27.23
C TYR A 84 -10.70 -5.27 -26.11
N THR A 85 -11.36 -4.62 -25.19
CA THR A 85 -10.74 -4.09 -23.99
C THR A 85 -11.47 -4.67 -22.79
N THR A 86 -10.71 -5.36 -21.91
CA THR A 86 -11.24 -5.90 -20.68
C THR A 86 -10.88 -4.96 -19.54
N GLU A 87 -11.88 -4.55 -18.77
CA GLU A 87 -11.77 -3.58 -17.68
C GLU A 87 -12.47 -4.12 -16.44
N ILE A 88 -11.99 -3.72 -15.26
CA ILE A 88 -12.63 -4.00 -13.98
C ILE A 88 -13.34 -2.74 -13.51
N TYR A 89 -14.66 -2.79 -13.51
CA TYR A 89 -15.51 -1.74 -12.95
C TYR A 89 -15.62 -1.96 -11.46
N ALA A 90 -14.98 -1.10 -10.68
CA ALA A 90 -14.90 -1.27 -9.24
C ALA A 90 -16.22 -0.89 -8.55
N ASP A 91 -16.68 -1.75 -7.69
CA ASP A 91 -17.78 -1.52 -6.75
C ASP A 91 -17.26 -1.05 -5.39
N ASN A 92 -16.00 -1.45 -5.03
CA ASN A 92 -15.33 -1.04 -3.80
C ASN A 92 -13.82 -0.84 -4.03
N MET A 93 -13.22 0.07 -3.26
CA MET A 93 -11.79 0.36 -3.26
C MET A 93 -11.31 0.67 -1.85
N GLU A 94 -10.20 0.07 -1.44
CA GLU A 94 -9.54 0.34 -0.16
C GLU A 94 -8.05 0.63 -0.38
N LEU A 95 -7.54 1.65 0.32
CA LEU A 95 -6.12 1.98 0.32
C LEU A 95 -5.41 1.12 1.37
N LEU A 96 -4.48 0.27 0.95
CA LEU A 96 -3.76 -0.67 1.81
C LEU A 96 -2.43 -0.12 2.33
N GLY A 97 -1.90 0.91 1.69
CA GLY A 97 -0.63 1.52 2.06
C GLY A 97 -0.75 2.38 3.30
N ARG A 98 0.18 2.26 4.24
CA ARG A 98 0.39 3.26 5.27
C ARG A 98 0.75 4.58 4.57
N LYS A 99 0.12 5.68 5.00
CA LYS A 99 0.61 7.02 4.71
C LYS A 99 2.05 7.05 5.20
N ASN A 100 3.03 7.12 4.28
CA ASN A 100 4.38 7.46 4.63
C ASN A 100 4.33 8.89 5.18
N GLU A 101 4.20 9.01 6.47
CA GLU A 101 4.64 10.21 7.16
C GLU A 101 6.15 10.22 6.99
N GLN A 102 6.59 10.97 6.02
CA GLN A 102 7.96 11.43 5.93
C GLN A 102 8.17 12.26 7.20
N ILE A 103 8.60 11.59 8.27
CA ILE A 103 9.17 12.27 9.41
C ILE A 103 10.44 12.91 8.86
N GLY A 104 10.33 14.19 8.56
CA GLY A 104 11.48 15.02 8.30
C GLY A 104 12.39 14.93 9.53
N ALA A 105 13.48 14.18 9.40
CA ALA A 105 14.57 14.24 10.35
C ALA A 105 15.16 15.64 10.25
N SER A 106 14.74 16.52 11.13
CA SER A 106 15.46 17.74 11.40
C SER A 106 16.79 17.36 12.06
N PRO A 107 17.93 17.84 11.57
CA PRO A 107 19.19 17.61 12.26
C PRO A 107 19.19 18.38 13.58
N VAL A 108 19.19 17.65 14.67
CA VAL A 108 19.45 18.22 16.00
C VAL A 108 20.88 18.69 16.00
N SER A 109 21.06 20.00 16.02
CA SER A 109 22.34 20.67 16.25
C SER A 109 22.90 20.22 17.58
N GLN A 110 24.08 19.63 17.53
CA GLN A 110 24.95 19.41 18.69
C GLN A 110 25.19 20.72 19.39
N ILE A 111 24.87 20.77 20.67
CA ILE A 111 25.45 21.74 21.57
C ILE A 111 26.42 20.96 22.42
N ASP A 112 27.69 21.14 22.09
CA ASP A 112 28.82 20.84 22.95
C ASP A 112 28.74 21.69 24.21
N ASN A 113 28.81 21.05 25.39
CA ASN A 113 29.45 21.66 26.51
C ASN A 113 29.98 20.60 27.50
N PRO A 114 31.27 20.63 27.77
CA PRO A 114 31.91 19.76 28.72
C PRO A 114 31.99 20.38 30.09
N VAL A 115 31.52 19.72 31.13
CA VAL A 115 31.98 19.96 32.50
C VAL A 115 32.10 18.64 33.24
N GLN A 116 33.29 18.41 33.69
CA GLN A 116 33.81 17.31 34.51
C GLN A 116 33.54 17.52 36.02
N PRO A 117 34.09 16.66 36.91
CA PRO A 117 33.35 15.67 37.70
C PRO A 117 33.38 15.95 39.19
N SER A 118 32.57 15.30 39.95
CA SER A 118 32.80 15.14 41.40
C SER A 118 32.29 13.80 41.90
N LEU A 119 33.23 13.07 42.43
CA LEU A 119 33.19 11.88 43.22
C LEU A 119 32.18 11.94 44.39
N THR A 120 31.50 10.84 44.66
CA THR A 120 31.52 10.09 45.91
C THR A 120 30.55 8.90 45.84
N SER A 121 31.12 7.72 46.05
CA SER A 121 30.47 6.50 46.52
C SER A 121 30.48 6.48 48.04
N PRO A 122 29.98 5.47 48.76
CA PRO A 122 29.02 4.41 48.53
C PRO A 122 27.98 4.30 49.69
N VAL A 123 27.10 3.32 49.65
CA VAL A 123 26.68 2.39 50.71
C VAL A 123 25.38 1.67 50.35
N GLN A 124 25.51 0.41 50.08
CA GLN A 124 24.94 -0.81 50.68
C GLN A 124 23.46 -0.82 51.13
N GLY A 125 22.80 -1.89 50.74
CA GLY A 125 21.68 -2.48 51.49
C GLY A 125 20.59 -3.04 50.55
N SER A 126 20.75 -4.24 50.15
CA SER A 126 20.13 -5.53 50.51
C SER A 126 18.62 -5.63 50.34
N ASN A 127 18.32 -6.66 49.54
CA ASN A 127 17.30 -7.71 49.70
C ASN A 127 15.87 -7.45 49.33
N VAL A 128 15.47 -8.35 48.60
CA VAL A 128 14.62 -9.56 48.54
C VAL A 128 13.26 -9.26 47.90
N ASP A 129 12.99 -10.03 46.97
CA ASP A 129 12.15 -11.21 46.85
C ASP A 129 10.93 -11.09 45.94
N SER A 130 10.87 -12.08 45.11
CA SER A 130 9.74 -12.90 44.68
C SER A 130 8.51 -12.28 44.05
N GLY A 131 8.20 -12.99 42.97
CA GLY A 131 6.85 -13.19 42.53
C GLY A 131 6.70 -12.94 41.05
N ASN A 132 7.06 -13.88 40.25
CA ASN A 132 6.30 -14.98 39.74
C ASN A 132 4.89 -14.60 39.26
N ASN A 133 4.70 -14.79 38.07
CA ASN A 133 3.59 -15.38 37.31
C ASN A 133 3.44 -14.71 35.97
N ASP A 134 3.76 -15.53 34.97
CA ASP A 134 2.79 -16.24 34.16
C ASP A 134 1.67 -15.37 33.65
N ILE A 135 1.66 -15.32 32.37
CA ILE A 135 0.50 -15.63 31.55
C ILE A 135 0.97 -15.39 30.12
N ASP A 136 1.24 -16.30 29.42
CA ASP A 136 0.46 -17.23 28.61
C ASP A 136 -1.01 -16.85 28.56
N ASP A 137 -1.34 -16.23 27.42
CA ASP A 137 -2.59 -16.38 26.70
C ASP A 137 -2.58 -15.48 25.46
N LEU A 138 -2.21 -16.06 24.34
CA LEU A 138 -2.54 -15.54 23.04
C LEU A 138 -3.64 -16.40 22.46
N PRO A 139 -4.88 -15.91 22.37
CA PRO A 139 -5.92 -16.57 21.61
C PRO A 139 -5.72 -16.30 20.13
N PHE A 140 -5.57 -17.34 19.42
CA PHE A 140 -5.67 -17.32 17.97
C PHE A 140 -7.13 -17.34 17.55
#